data_7af8e802cb36c60d75ddb19d60723cdd
#
_entry.id   7af8e802cb36c60d75ddb19d60723cdd
#
_cell.length_a   1.000
_cell.length_b   1.000
_cell.length_c   1.000
_cell.angle_alpha   90.00
_cell.angle_beta   90.00
_cell.angle_gamma   90.00
#
_symmetry.space_group_name_H-M   'P 1'
#
loop_
_entity.id
_entity.type
_entity.pdbx_description
1 polymer ?
#
loop_
_entity_poly.entity_id
_entity_poly.type
_entity_poly.pdbx_seq_one_letter_code
_entity_poly.pdbx_strand_id
1 'polypeptide(L)'
;MSVEQWAREFKQWSSIKDNQIAKFTSETKEKFMGDSGIVISTYTMVTHTGKRAYDTNKMMEFIQSQEWGFLLLDEVHVVPANVFRKVLTTVAAHTKMGLTATLVREDDKIDDLNFLIGPKLYEANWMDLARKGHIANVQVGYIYNNHDKIINNK
;
A
#
# COMPACT_ATOMS: atom_id res chain seq x y z
N MET A 1 -4.11 2.32 -3.77
CA MET A 1 -4.61 1.36 -4.79
C MET A 1 -5.67 0.47 -4.16
N SER A 2 -6.72 0.05 -4.89
CA SER A 2 -7.78 -0.79 -4.32
C SER A 2 -7.42 -2.27 -4.36
N VAL A 3 -8.04 -3.08 -3.49
CA VAL A 3 -7.86 -4.55 -3.47
C VAL A 3 -8.20 -5.17 -4.83
N GLU A 4 -9.25 -4.68 -5.50
CA GLU A 4 -9.66 -5.15 -6.83
C GLU A 4 -8.64 -4.82 -7.91
N GLN A 5 -8.01 -3.64 -7.83
CA GLN A 5 -6.97 -3.25 -8.76
C GLN A 5 -5.75 -4.16 -8.63
N TRP A 6 -5.28 -4.40 -7.40
CA TRP A 6 -4.17 -5.32 -7.15
C TRP A 6 -4.47 -6.74 -7.64
N ALA A 7 -5.69 -7.26 -7.41
CA ALA A 7 -6.08 -8.57 -7.91
C ALA A 7 -6.01 -8.64 -9.45
N ARG A 8 -6.47 -7.60 -10.14
CA ARG A 8 -6.39 -7.50 -11.60
C ARG A 8 -4.95 -7.43 -12.12
N GLU A 9 -4.10 -6.61 -11.48
CA GLU A 9 -2.69 -6.47 -11.87
C GLU A 9 -1.93 -7.78 -11.70
N PHE A 10 -2.14 -8.49 -10.58
CA PHE A 10 -1.53 -9.82 -10.41
C PHE A 10 -1.92 -10.81 -11.49
N LYS A 11 -3.19 -10.83 -11.90
CA LYS A 11 -3.66 -11.69 -13.00
C LYS A 11 -3.06 -11.30 -14.35
N GLN A 12 -2.88 -10.00 -14.59
CA GLN A 12 -2.33 -9.48 -15.85
C GLN A 12 -0.83 -9.73 -16.00
N TRP A 13 -0.06 -9.58 -14.90
CA TRP A 13 1.40 -9.55 -14.94
C TRP A 13 2.08 -10.78 -14.36
N SER A 14 1.30 -11.81 -13.99
CA SER A 14 1.86 -13.06 -13.46
C SER A 14 1.09 -14.27 -13.98
N SER A 15 1.62 -15.46 -13.72
CA SER A 15 0.96 -16.74 -14.04
C SER A 15 0.01 -17.25 -12.95
N ILE A 16 -0.36 -16.40 -11.98
CA ILE A 16 -1.22 -16.77 -10.86
C ILE A 16 -2.64 -17.11 -11.35
N LYS A 17 -3.22 -18.14 -10.78
CA LYS A 17 -4.59 -18.56 -11.10
C LYS A 17 -5.61 -17.88 -10.19
N ASP A 18 -6.84 -17.78 -10.64
CA ASP A 18 -7.93 -17.14 -9.88
C ASP A 18 -8.13 -17.74 -8.49
N ASN A 19 -8.05 -19.07 -8.37
CA ASN A 19 -8.19 -19.78 -7.10
C ASN A 19 -6.99 -19.62 -6.14
N GLN A 20 -5.92 -18.99 -6.58
CA GLN A 20 -4.74 -18.66 -5.77
C GLN A 20 -4.76 -17.20 -5.28
N ILE A 21 -5.75 -16.41 -5.67
CA ILE A 21 -5.95 -15.04 -5.19
C ILE A 21 -7.09 -15.02 -4.20
N ALA A 22 -6.83 -14.55 -3.00
CA ALA A 22 -7.80 -14.37 -1.94
C ALA A 22 -7.91 -12.90 -1.56
N LYS A 23 -9.13 -12.42 -1.35
CA LYS A 23 -9.40 -11.05 -0.93
C LYS A 23 -9.89 -11.03 0.51
N PHE A 24 -9.30 -10.16 1.31
CA PHE A 24 -9.70 -9.96 2.69
C PHE A 24 -10.07 -8.49 2.91
N THR A 25 -11.36 -8.21 2.82
CA THR A 25 -11.98 -6.88 2.96
C THR A 25 -13.13 -6.91 3.95
N SER A 26 -13.81 -5.78 4.16
CA SER A 26 -15.04 -5.72 4.95
C SER A 26 -16.16 -6.62 4.37
N GLU A 27 -16.18 -6.80 3.06
CA GLU A 27 -17.21 -7.55 2.34
C GLU A 27 -16.79 -8.98 2.04
N THR A 28 -15.52 -9.21 1.75
CA THR A 28 -14.99 -10.48 1.24
C THR A 28 -13.99 -11.08 2.21
N LYS A 29 -14.10 -12.38 2.53
CA LYS A 29 -13.19 -13.15 3.40
C LYS A 29 -12.85 -14.47 2.71
N GLU A 30 -12.06 -14.37 1.65
CA GLU A 30 -11.64 -15.51 0.83
C GLU A 30 -10.34 -16.12 1.37
N LYS A 31 -10.19 -17.42 1.13
CA LYS A 31 -8.93 -18.14 1.27
C LYS A 31 -8.54 -18.69 -0.10
N PHE A 32 -7.28 -18.64 -0.43
CA PHE A 32 -6.81 -19.29 -1.64
C PHE A 32 -6.80 -20.82 -1.46
N MET A 33 -6.81 -21.53 -2.57
CA MET A 33 -6.76 -23.00 -2.60
C MET A 33 -5.37 -23.48 -3.01
N GLY A 34 -4.90 -24.55 -2.36
CA GLY A 34 -3.58 -25.14 -2.61
C GLY A 34 -2.50 -24.62 -1.66
N ASP A 35 -1.25 -24.99 -1.95
CA ASP A 35 -0.09 -24.78 -1.06
C ASP A 35 0.53 -23.37 -1.22
N SER A 36 0.10 -22.60 -2.23
CA SER A 36 0.60 -21.26 -2.49
C SER A 36 -0.48 -20.34 -3.04
N GLY A 37 -0.41 -19.08 -2.67
CA GLY A 37 -1.35 -18.06 -3.12
C GLY A 37 -1.01 -16.70 -2.53
N ILE A 38 -1.83 -15.72 -2.87
CA ILE A 38 -1.75 -14.37 -2.34
C ILE A 38 -3.03 -13.99 -1.59
N VAL A 39 -2.88 -13.22 -0.52
CA VAL A 39 -3.98 -12.55 0.17
C VAL A 39 -3.82 -11.06 -0.03
N ILE A 40 -4.84 -10.42 -0.57
CA ILE A 40 -4.87 -8.97 -0.79
C ILE A 40 -5.83 -8.37 0.22
N SER A 41 -5.34 -7.41 1.01
CA SER A 41 -6.11 -6.80 2.09
C SER A 41 -5.79 -5.31 2.24
N THR A 42 -6.48 -4.65 3.16
CA THR A 42 -6.17 -3.29 3.57
C THR A 42 -5.48 -3.27 4.93
N TYR A 43 -4.71 -2.23 5.20
CA TYR A 43 -4.08 -2.02 6.51
C TYR A 43 -5.10 -2.08 7.65
N THR A 44 -6.26 -1.44 7.46
CA THR A 44 -7.34 -1.41 8.46
C THR A 44 -7.86 -2.82 8.79
N MET A 45 -8.05 -3.68 7.79
CA MET A 45 -8.54 -5.04 8.02
C MET A 45 -7.57 -5.87 8.86
N VAL A 46 -6.27 -5.73 8.61
CA VAL A 46 -5.23 -6.47 9.34
C VAL A 46 -5.05 -5.92 10.76
N THR A 47 -5.12 -4.60 10.94
CA THR A 47 -4.76 -3.93 12.20
C THR A 47 -5.93 -3.61 13.13
N HIS A 48 -7.17 -3.84 12.70
CA HIS A 48 -8.36 -3.59 13.53
C HIS A 48 -8.27 -4.32 14.89
N THR A 49 -8.56 -3.63 15.98
CA THR A 49 -8.47 -4.16 17.36
C THR A 49 -9.81 -4.42 18.02
N GLY A 50 -10.90 -3.92 17.42
CA GLY A 50 -12.27 -4.10 17.95
C GLY A 50 -12.78 -5.53 17.80
N LYS A 51 -14.00 -5.76 18.32
CA LYS A 51 -14.70 -7.04 18.16
C LYS A 51 -14.86 -7.33 16.66
N ARG A 52 -14.37 -8.47 16.22
CA ARG A 52 -14.47 -8.94 14.84
C ARG A 52 -15.63 -9.94 14.69
N ALA A 53 -16.26 -9.94 13.52
CA ALA A 53 -17.17 -11.01 13.15
C ALA A 53 -16.41 -12.35 13.05
N TYR A 54 -17.12 -13.45 13.22
CA TYR A 54 -16.56 -14.81 13.23
C TYR A 54 -15.68 -15.12 11.99
N ASP A 55 -16.18 -14.82 10.80
CA ASP A 55 -15.43 -15.08 9.55
C ASP A 55 -14.18 -14.21 9.44
N THR A 56 -14.23 -12.99 9.96
CA THR A 56 -13.06 -12.10 9.99
C THR A 56 -11.99 -12.65 10.96
N ASN A 57 -12.39 -13.17 12.11
CA ASN A 57 -11.46 -13.81 13.04
C ASN A 57 -10.81 -15.06 12.40
N LYS A 58 -11.60 -15.93 11.77
CA LYS A 58 -11.07 -17.11 11.07
C LYS A 58 -10.07 -16.74 9.97
N MET A 59 -10.31 -15.65 9.24
CA MET A 59 -9.38 -15.18 8.22
C MET A 59 -8.10 -14.62 8.86
N MET A 60 -8.20 -13.91 9.96
CA MET A 60 -7.02 -13.44 10.71
C MET A 60 -6.21 -14.57 11.31
N GLU A 61 -6.86 -15.59 11.88
CA GLU A 61 -6.19 -16.82 12.35
C GLU A 61 -5.45 -17.50 11.20
N PHE A 62 -6.07 -17.59 10.02
CA PHE A 62 -5.41 -18.12 8.84
C PHE A 62 -4.18 -17.29 8.46
N ILE A 63 -4.28 -15.97 8.39
CA ILE A 63 -3.14 -15.09 8.05
C ILE A 63 -2.01 -15.22 9.08
N GLN A 64 -2.33 -15.30 10.37
CA GLN A 64 -1.36 -15.38 11.45
C GLN A 64 -0.71 -16.76 11.60
N SER A 65 -1.41 -17.81 11.18
CA SER A 65 -0.92 -19.19 11.24
C SER A 65 0.03 -19.56 10.09
N GLN A 66 0.08 -18.72 9.04
CA GLN A 66 0.97 -18.95 7.90
C GLN A 66 2.31 -18.27 8.09
N GLU A 67 3.34 -18.90 7.56
CA GLU A 67 4.66 -18.31 7.36
C GLU A 67 4.75 -17.81 5.91
N TRP A 68 4.59 -16.50 5.73
CA TRP A 68 4.54 -15.89 4.39
C TRP A 68 5.94 -15.72 3.82
N GLY A 69 6.15 -16.11 2.58
CA GLY A 69 7.41 -15.84 1.88
C GLY A 69 7.65 -14.36 1.65
N PHE A 70 6.57 -13.61 1.36
CA PHE A 70 6.67 -12.22 0.96
C PHE A 70 5.49 -11.37 1.47
N LEU A 71 5.79 -10.20 2.02
CA LEU A 71 4.81 -9.17 2.40
C LEU A 71 5.06 -7.91 1.59
N LEU A 72 4.12 -7.57 0.71
CA LEU A 72 4.13 -6.36 -0.09
C LEU A 72 3.23 -5.30 0.56
N LEU A 73 3.77 -4.11 0.80
CA LEU A 73 3.13 -2.99 1.45
C LEU A 73 3.05 -1.81 0.48
N ASP A 74 1.84 -1.44 0.09
CA ASP A 74 1.61 -0.34 -0.83
C ASP A 74 1.40 0.99 -0.09
N GLU A 75 1.77 2.12 -0.71
CA GLU A 75 1.60 3.48 -0.20
C GLU A 75 2.16 3.67 1.23
N VAL A 76 3.36 3.12 1.47
CA VAL A 76 3.95 3.12 2.82
C VAL A 76 4.17 4.51 3.42
N HIS A 77 4.22 5.56 2.59
CA HIS A 77 4.41 6.94 3.03
C HIS A 77 3.18 7.52 3.76
N VAL A 78 1.95 7.07 3.42
CA VAL A 78 0.72 7.59 4.05
C VAL A 78 0.28 6.80 5.28
N VAL A 79 0.88 5.63 5.52
CA VAL A 79 0.47 4.77 6.63
C VAL A 79 1.09 5.24 7.94
N PRO A 80 0.30 5.52 9.00
CA PRO A 80 0.84 5.88 10.32
C PRO A 80 1.80 4.81 10.85
N ALA A 81 2.91 5.22 11.48
CA ALA A 81 3.96 4.32 11.94
C ALA A 81 3.45 3.21 12.88
N ASN A 82 2.49 3.53 13.75
CA ASN A 82 1.88 2.55 14.66
C ASN A 82 1.06 1.48 13.91
N VAL A 83 0.31 1.86 12.87
CA VAL A 83 -0.45 0.94 12.01
C VAL A 83 0.52 0.05 11.24
N PHE A 84 1.56 0.66 10.70
CA PHE A 84 2.59 -0.04 9.95
C PHE A 84 3.30 -1.09 10.82
N ARG A 85 3.80 -0.71 12.00
CA ARG A 85 4.42 -1.64 12.96
C ARG A 85 3.48 -2.79 13.32
N LYS A 86 2.20 -2.49 13.50
CA LYS A 86 1.20 -3.50 13.83
C LYS A 86 1.02 -4.53 12.71
N VAL A 87 1.01 -4.12 11.43
CA VAL A 87 0.98 -5.06 10.31
C VAL A 87 2.20 -5.99 10.35
N LEU A 88 3.40 -5.42 10.53
CA LEU A 88 4.65 -6.17 10.54
C LEU A 88 4.76 -7.17 11.69
N THR A 89 4.12 -6.89 12.83
CA THR A 89 4.06 -7.81 13.97
C THR A 89 2.93 -8.82 13.87
N THR A 90 1.90 -8.54 13.07
CA THR A 90 0.74 -9.41 12.89
C THR A 90 0.98 -10.47 11.82
N VAL A 91 1.71 -10.12 10.75
CA VAL A 91 1.96 -10.99 9.60
C VAL A 91 3.42 -11.44 9.61
N ALA A 92 3.64 -12.72 9.88
CA ALA A 92 4.97 -13.32 9.83
C ALA A 92 5.38 -13.51 8.35
N ALA A 93 6.41 -12.78 7.89
CA ALA A 93 6.90 -12.87 6.53
C ALA A 93 8.43 -12.85 6.48
N HIS A 94 9.02 -13.71 5.64
CA HIS A 94 10.47 -13.78 5.44
C HIS A 94 11.02 -12.52 4.77
N THR A 95 10.32 -12.03 3.77
CA THR A 95 10.73 -10.84 3.01
C THR A 95 9.64 -9.78 3.06
N LYS A 96 10.04 -8.53 3.24
CA LYS A 96 9.14 -7.37 3.27
C LYS A 96 9.58 -6.37 2.22
N MET A 97 8.61 -5.78 1.52
CA MET A 97 8.86 -4.74 0.52
C MET A 97 7.81 -3.65 0.61
N GLY A 98 8.26 -2.42 0.65
CA GLY A 98 7.40 -1.24 0.60
C GLY A 98 7.40 -0.58 -0.77
N LEU A 99 6.25 -0.14 -1.23
CA LEU A 99 6.07 0.66 -2.43
C LEU A 99 5.55 2.03 -2.05
N THR A 100 6.05 3.07 -2.72
CA THR A 100 5.57 4.44 -2.54
C THR A 100 5.85 5.27 -3.78
N ALA A 101 4.92 6.15 -4.14
CA ALA A 101 5.15 7.15 -5.18
C ALA A 101 5.99 8.32 -4.67
N THR A 102 5.97 8.60 -3.37
CA THR A 102 6.71 9.70 -2.74
C THR A 102 7.43 9.20 -1.49
N LEU A 103 8.71 9.53 -1.36
CA LEU A 103 9.50 9.19 -0.17
C LEU A 103 9.40 10.24 0.94
N VAL A 104 8.70 11.35 0.68
CA VAL A 104 8.52 12.41 1.68
C VAL A 104 7.39 12.01 2.63
N ARG A 105 7.71 11.84 3.89
CA ARG A 105 6.73 11.69 4.98
C ARG A 105 6.60 13.01 5.73
N GLU A 106 5.37 13.41 6.01
CA GLU A 106 5.07 14.63 6.77
C GLU A 106 5.54 14.57 8.23
N ASP A 107 5.80 13.36 8.75
CA ASP A 107 6.20 13.11 10.15
C ASP A 107 7.70 12.90 10.34
N ASP A 108 8.54 13.19 9.34
CA ASP A 108 10.01 13.01 9.33
C ASP A 108 10.51 11.60 9.73
N LYS A 109 9.62 10.58 9.70
CA LYS A 109 9.93 9.21 10.14
C LYS A 109 10.35 8.29 9.00
N ILE A 110 11.14 8.79 8.07
CA ILE A 110 11.72 7.95 6.98
C ILE A 110 12.65 6.89 7.57
N ASP A 111 13.37 7.22 8.63
CA ASP A 111 14.27 6.27 9.31
C ASP A 111 13.51 5.08 9.91
N ASP A 112 12.28 5.27 10.38
CA ASP A 112 11.42 4.18 10.83
C ASP A 112 11.11 3.18 9.69
N LEU A 113 10.90 3.65 8.45
CA LEU A 113 10.69 2.78 7.31
C LEU A 113 11.94 1.99 6.94
N ASN A 114 13.10 2.64 6.94
CA ASN A 114 14.38 1.97 6.67
C ASN A 114 14.67 0.88 7.70
N PHE A 115 14.34 1.11 8.97
CA PHE A 115 14.48 0.12 10.03
C PHE A 115 13.48 -1.04 9.90
N LEU A 116 12.23 -0.76 9.53
CA LEU A 116 11.14 -1.73 9.54
C LEU A 116 11.05 -2.59 8.26
N ILE A 117 11.46 -2.04 7.12
CA ILE A 117 11.42 -2.73 5.82
C ILE A 117 12.83 -2.97 5.29
N GLY A 118 13.69 -1.97 5.36
CA GLY A 118 15.02 -1.98 4.77
C GLY A 118 15.31 -0.72 3.95
N PRO A 119 16.53 -0.63 3.38
CA PRO A 119 16.94 0.54 2.62
C PRO A 119 16.18 0.66 1.30
N LYS A 120 16.16 1.89 0.75
CA LYS A 120 15.63 2.14 -0.59
C LYS A 120 16.40 1.34 -1.64
N LEU A 121 15.71 0.44 -2.34
CA LEU A 121 16.30 -0.42 -3.37
C LEU A 121 16.27 0.22 -4.76
N TYR A 122 15.21 0.97 -5.06
CA TYR A 122 15.00 1.55 -6.38
C TYR A 122 14.20 2.84 -6.29
N GLU A 123 14.51 3.79 -7.15
CA GLU A 123 13.72 5.00 -7.36
C GLU A 123 13.63 5.29 -8.85
N ALA A 124 12.41 5.45 -9.34
CA ALA A 124 12.16 5.84 -10.72
C ALA A 124 12.16 7.36 -10.85
N ASN A 125 12.91 7.90 -11.83
CA ASN A 125 12.86 9.31 -12.16
C ASN A 125 11.57 9.62 -12.91
N TRP A 126 10.69 10.43 -12.34
CA TRP A 126 9.39 10.76 -12.93
C TRP A 126 9.51 11.53 -14.26
N MET A 127 10.55 12.36 -14.42
CA MET A 127 10.78 13.06 -15.70
C MET A 127 11.15 12.10 -16.82
N ASP A 128 11.92 11.05 -16.52
CA ASP A 128 12.26 10.02 -17.50
C ASP A 128 11.04 9.16 -17.85
N LEU A 129 10.20 8.86 -16.87
CA LEU A 129 8.95 8.13 -17.10
C LEU A 129 7.97 8.95 -17.95
N ALA A 130 7.85 10.25 -17.69
CA ALA A 130 7.03 11.15 -18.50
C ALA A 130 7.55 11.26 -19.95
N ARG A 131 8.87 11.42 -20.11
CA ARG A 131 9.52 11.48 -21.44
C ARG A 131 9.30 10.20 -22.26
N LYS A 132 9.28 9.05 -21.59
CA LYS A 132 9.02 7.74 -22.20
C LYS A 132 7.54 7.45 -22.40
N GLY A 133 6.64 8.35 -22.00
CA GLY A 133 5.19 8.17 -22.14
C GLY A 133 4.55 7.20 -21.15
N HIS A 134 5.26 6.80 -20.08
CA HIS A 134 4.72 5.89 -19.07
C HIS A 134 3.80 6.60 -18.06
N ILE A 135 3.98 7.91 -17.88
CA ILE A 135 3.12 8.76 -17.07
C ILE A 135 2.81 10.07 -17.81
N ALA A 136 1.78 10.78 -17.38
CA ALA A 136 1.40 12.06 -17.95
C ALA A 136 2.48 13.14 -17.74
N ASN A 137 2.61 14.07 -18.69
CA ASN A 137 3.47 15.23 -18.52
C ASN A 137 2.86 16.18 -17.49
N VAL A 138 3.65 16.58 -16.52
CA VAL A 138 3.24 17.57 -15.51
C VAL A 138 3.48 18.96 -16.06
N GLN A 139 2.43 19.80 -16.09
CA GLN A 139 2.52 21.22 -16.36
C GLN A 139 2.19 21.99 -15.06
N VAL A 140 3.14 22.81 -14.61
CA VAL A 140 2.95 23.67 -13.44
C VAL A 140 2.60 25.06 -13.93
N GLY A 141 1.37 25.51 -13.64
CA GLY A 141 0.90 26.87 -13.89
C GLY A 141 0.79 27.66 -12.58
N TYR A 142 1.31 28.88 -12.53
CA TYR A 142 1.11 29.78 -11.42
C TYR A 142 -0.15 30.61 -11.67
N ILE A 143 -1.15 30.48 -10.82
CA ILE A 143 -2.35 31.34 -10.83
C ILE A 143 -2.06 32.52 -9.89
N TYR A 144 -1.77 33.67 -10.45
CA TYR A 144 -1.71 34.92 -9.68
C TYR A 144 -3.12 35.40 -9.38
N ASN A 145 -3.54 35.31 -8.12
CA ASN A 145 -4.80 35.88 -7.68
C ASN A 145 -4.60 37.41 -7.49
N ASN A 146 -5.08 38.23 -8.44
CA ASN A 146 -4.99 39.68 -8.41
C ASN A 146 -6.01 40.32 -7.43
N HIS A 147 -6.24 39.72 -6.27
CA HIS A 147 -7.15 40.29 -5.26
C HIS A 147 -6.55 41.37 -4.35
N ASP A 148 -5.23 41.65 -4.43
CA ASP A 148 -4.60 42.63 -3.56
C ASP A 148 -4.45 44.03 -4.18
N LYS A 149 -5.25 44.40 -5.18
CA LYS A 149 -5.24 45.74 -5.79
C LYS A 149 -6.52 46.56 -5.58
N ILE A 150 -7.20 46.39 -4.49
CA ILE A 150 -8.28 47.35 -4.13
C ILE A 150 -8.25 47.66 -2.62
N ILE A 151 -7.18 48.26 -2.13
CA ILE A 151 -7.20 49.12 -0.93
C ILE A 151 -5.96 50.02 -1.01
N ASN A 152 -6.06 51.13 -1.74
CA ASN A 152 -5.37 52.37 -1.49
C ASN A 152 -5.67 53.39 -2.60
N ASN A 153 -6.86 53.96 -2.51
CA ASN A 153 -7.14 55.27 -3.03
C ASN A 153 -8.27 55.88 -2.20
N LYS A 154 -7.88 56.51 -1.12
CA LYS A 154 -8.46 57.81 -0.65
C LYS A 154 -7.53 58.37 0.42
#